data_2e9a8799bf8d4122c64731b7193f6e4c
#
_entry.id   2e9a8799bf8d4122c64731b7193f6e4c
#
_cell.length_a   1.000
_cell.length_b   1.000
_cell.length_c   1.000
_cell.angle_alpha   90.00
_cell.angle_beta   90.00
_cell.angle_gamma   90.00
#
_symmetry.space_group_name_H-M   'P 1'
#
loop_
_entity.id
_entity.type
_entity.pdbx_description
1 polymer ?
#
loop_
_entity_poly.entity_id
_entity_poly.type
_entity_poly.pdbx_seq_one_letter_code
_entity_poly.pdbx_strand_id
1 'polypeptide(L)'
;RDSSDTIKKGQEQTAVKVDLNGAEEFTLIVEDSGDGVNFDQAVWADAKVTLKNDKTIWLSDLPIIEGQPTISYAKGLPFSFVYNGRPSTELLPGWTSKIDRQLLDENRTQTTLTYTDPATGLEVRCVLLTYRDFPTVEWTIYFKNTGSADTPILEKIQALDTAFQRYVYD
;
A
#
# COMPACT_ATOMS: atom_id res chain seq x y z
N ARG A 1 2.23 -26.50 8.05
CA ARG A 1 0.93 -25.92 7.68
C ARG A 1 -0.15 -26.75 8.34
N ASP A 2 -1.07 -26.11 9.02
CA ASP A 2 -2.24 -26.72 9.61
C ASP A 2 -3.48 -26.02 9.05
N SER A 3 -4.58 -26.72 8.80
CA SER A 3 -5.77 -26.15 8.19
C SER A 3 -7.03 -26.70 8.87
N SER A 4 -8.07 -25.89 8.93
CA SER A 4 -9.41 -26.36 9.28
C SER A 4 -10.10 -27.00 8.07
N ASP A 5 -11.19 -27.71 8.33
CA ASP A 5 -12.16 -28.06 7.28
C ASP A 5 -12.87 -26.80 6.77
N THR A 6 -13.52 -26.92 5.61
CA THR A 6 -14.36 -25.86 5.05
C THR A 6 -15.46 -25.45 6.02
N ILE A 7 -15.49 -24.16 6.39
CA ILE A 7 -16.50 -23.59 7.29
C ILE A 7 -17.66 -23.07 6.44
N LYS A 8 -18.88 -23.49 6.74
CA LYS A 8 -20.08 -23.08 6.02
C LYS A 8 -20.92 -22.10 6.83
N LYS A 9 -21.68 -21.25 6.13
CA LYS A 9 -22.61 -20.31 6.74
C LYS A 9 -23.51 -20.99 7.78
N GLY A 10 -23.56 -20.43 8.99
CA GLY A 10 -24.40 -20.92 10.10
C GLY A 10 -23.76 -22.05 10.92
N GLN A 11 -22.52 -22.42 10.65
CA GLN A 11 -21.76 -23.30 11.54
C GLN A 11 -21.32 -22.56 12.80
N GLU A 12 -21.14 -23.31 13.88
CA GLU A 12 -20.51 -22.82 15.11
C GLU A 12 -19.03 -22.49 14.87
N GLN A 13 -18.46 -21.74 15.79
CA GLN A 13 -17.04 -21.37 15.76
C GLN A 13 -16.16 -22.62 15.69
N THR A 14 -15.21 -22.61 14.79
CA THR A 14 -14.18 -23.65 14.70
C THR A 14 -12.94 -23.20 15.47
N ALA A 15 -12.58 -23.94 16.53
CA ALA A 15 -11.37 -23.65 17.28
C ALA A 15 -10.15 -24.21 16.52
N VAL A 16 -9.19 -23.35 16.22
CA VAL A 16 -7.91 -23.74 15.62
C VAL A 16 -6.80 -23.54 16.64
N LYS A 17 -6.04 -24.59 16.93
CA LYS A 17 -4.89 -24.52 17.82
C LYS A 17 -3.70 -25.21 17.17
N VAL A 18 -2.64 -24.46 16.98
CA VAL A 18 -1.42 -24.91 16.29
C VAL A 18 -0.23 -24.72 17.20
N ASP A 19 0.62 -25.73 17.29
CA ASP A 19 1.93 -25.60 17.92
C ASP A 19 2.91 -25.01 16.91
N LEU A 20 3.41 -23.82 17.23
CA LEU A 20 4.33 -23.12 16.36
C LEU A 20 5.78 -23.65 16.48
N ASN A 21 6.06 -24.57 17.42
CA ASN A 21 7.38 -25.19 17.62
C ASN A 21 8.55 -24.16 17.67
N GLY A 22 8.27 -22.97 18.20
CA GLY A 22 9.23 -21.90 18.31
C GLY A 22 9.50 -21.17 17.00
N ALA A 23 8.62 -21.25 16.03
CA ALA A 23 8.68 -20.41 14.82
C ALA A 23 8.70 -18.92 15.19
N GLU A 24 9.47 -18.14 14.44
CA GLU A 24 9.58 -16.68 14.62
C GLU A 24 8.49 -15.94 13.86
N GLU A 25 7.85 -16.60 12.90
CA GLU A 25 6.84 -16.04 12.01
C GLU A 25 5.74 -17.07 11.73
N PHE A 26 4.51 -16.61 11.59
CA PHE A 26 3.39 -17.42 11.12
C PHE A 26 2.42 -16.57 10.30
N THR A 27 1.66 -17.21 9.42
CA THR A 27 0.66 -16.56 8.57
C THR A 27 -0.71 -17.20 8.81
N LEU A 28 -1.72 -16.37 8.98
CA LEU A 28 -3.13 -16.79 8.98
C LEU A 28 -3.70 -16.55 7.58
N ILE A 29 -4.30 -17.58 7.00
CA ILE A 29 -4.85 -17.52 5.65
C ILE A 29 -6.31 -17.97 5.70
N VAL A 30 -7.18 -17.25 4.99
CA VAL A 30 -8.53 -17.68 4.67
C VAL A 30 -8.55 -17.98 3.18
N GLU A 31 -8.94 -19.17 2.81
CA GLU A 31 -9.02 -19.63 1.41
C GLU A 31 -10.50 -19.80 1.03
N ASP A 32 -10.81 -19.62 -0.23
CA ASP A 32 -12.16 -19.68 -0.82
C ASP A 32 -12.73 -21.10 -0.99
N SER A 33 -12.02 -22.10 -0.53
CA SER A 33 -12.38 -23.52 -0.69
C SER A 33 -12.61 -23.99 -2.13
N GLY A 34 -12.29 -23.17 -3.12
CA GLY A 34 -12.35 -23.50 -4.55
C GLY A 34 -13.70 -23.23 -5.22
N ASP A 35 -14.64 -22.55 -4.55
CA ASP A 35 -15.95 -22.18 -5.11
C ASP A 35 -16.07 -20.65 -5.40
N GLY A 36 -14.98 -19.93 -5.20
CA GLY A 36 -14.87 -18.48 -5.45
C GLY A 36 -15.12 -17.64 -4.21
N VAL A 37 -14.62 -16.42 -4.22
CA VAL A 37 -14.58 -15.52 -3.06
C VAL A 37 -15.91 -14.81 -2.73
N ASN A 38 -17.00 -15.15 -3.39
CA ASN A 38 -18.27 -14.50 -3.16
C ASN A 38 -18.87 -14.94 -1.81
N PHE A 39 -18.99 -13.98 -0.89
CA PHE A 39 -19.51 -14.16 0.47
C PHE A 39 -18.61 -14.92 1.46
N ASP A 40 -17.35 -15.14 1.13
CA ASP A 40 -16.35 -15.76 2.00
C ASP A 40 -15.83 -14.77 3.04
N GLN A 41 -16.71 -14.39 3.95
CA GLN A 41 -16.33 -13.52 5.06
C GLN A 41 -15.96 -14.38 6.26
N ALA A 42 -14.71 -14.33 6.67
CA ALA A 42 -14.23 -15.01 7.86
C ALA A 42 -13.63 -14.00 8.85
N VAL A 43 -13.78 -14.29 10.13
CA VAL A 43 -13.21 -13.50 11.21
C VAL A 43 -12.38 -14.42 12.11
N TRP A 44 -11.16 -14.02 12.38
CA TRP A 44 -10.31 -14.62 13.40
C TRP A 44 -10.69 -14.02 14.76
N ALA A 45 -11.64 -14.67 15.46
CA ALA A 45 -12.04 -14.25 16.79
C ALA A 45 -11.08 -14.83 17.84
N ASP A 46 -10.77 -14.04 18.88
CA ASP A 46 -9.93 -14.43 19.99
C ASP A 46 -8.56 -15.01 19.60
N ALA A 47 -8.03 -14.54 18.47
CA ALA A 47 -6.73 -14.96 17.98
C ALA A 47 -5.61 -14.50 18.91
N LYS A 48 -4.79 -15.44 19.37
CA LYS A 48 -3.69 -15.17 20.31
C LYS A 48 -2.50 -16.10 20.09
N VAL A 49 -1.33 -15.63 20.48
CA VAL A 49 -0.10 -16.42 20.51
C VAL A 49 0.41 -16.49 21.95
N THR A 50 0.79 -17.70 22.37
CA THR A 50 1.51 -17.89 23.63
C THR A 50 2.99 -18.08 23.33
N LEU A 51 3.82 -17.20 23.91
CA LEU A 51 5.27 -17.23 23.76
C LEU A 51 5.90 -18.30 24.68
N LYS A 52 7.18 -18.61 24.48
CA LYS A 52 7.94 -19.57 25.30
C LYS A 52 8.03 -19.21 26.79
N ASN A 53 7.83 -17.96 27.14
CA ASN A 53 7.80 -17.45 28.52
C ASN A 53 6.39 -17.38 29.09
N ASP A 54 5.45 -18.11 28.54
CA ASP A 54 4.01 -18.15 28.90
C ASP A 54 3.26 -16.82 28.74
N LYS A 55 3.91 -15.81 28.15
CA LYS A 55 3.23 -14.55 27.84
C LYS A 55 2.28 -14.75 26.66
N THR A 56 1.03 -14.39 26.87
CA THR A 56 0.02 -14.36 25.80
C THR A 56 -0.02 -12.99 25.15
N ILE A 57 -0.04 -12.97 23.83
CA ILE A 57 -0.22 -11.79 22.99
C ILE A 57 -1.48 -12.00 22.19
N TRP A 58 -2.46 -11.10 22.32
CA TRP A 58 -3.65 -11.10 21.50
C TRP A 58 -3.31 -10.42 20.16
N LEU A 59 -3.79 -10.97 19.06
CA LEU A 59 -3.55 -10.38 17.76
C LEU A 59 -4.23 -9.02 17.61
N SER A 60 -5.36 -8.81 18.31
CA SER A 60 -6.04 -7.51 18.40
C SER A 60 -5.20 -6.41 19.06
N ASP A 61 -4.26 -6.78 19.92
CA ASP A 61 -3.40 -5.84 20.63
C ASP A 61 -2.11 -5.51 19.86
N LEU A 62 -1.84 -6.27 18.80
CA LEU A 62 -0.70 -5.99 17.96
C LEU A 62 -0.99 -4.73 17.12
N PRO A 63 -0.01 -3.81 17.03
CA PRO A 63 -0.12 -2.78 16.03
C PRO A 63 -0.26 -3.49 14.69
N ILE A 64 -1.28 -3.13 13.92
CA ILE A 64 -1.30 -3.51 12.50
C ILE A 64 -0.06 -2.84 11.91
N ILE A 65 1.03 -3.59 11.86
CA ILE A 65 2.11 -3.24 10.98
C ILE A 65 1.53 -3.60 9.62
N GLU A 66 0.76 -2.66 9.08
CA GLU A 66 0.46 -2.74 7.68
C GLU A 66 1.77 -3.08 7.00
N GLY A 67 1.81 -4.24 6.39
CA GLY A 67 2.56 -4.33 5.17
C GLY A 67 2.11 -3.09 4.45
N GLN A 68 2.93 -2.03 4.45
CA GLN A 68 2.68 -0.76 3.78
C GLN A 68 1.85 -1.14 2.57
N PRO A 69 0.63 -0.59 2.32
CA PRO A 69 0.11 -0.77 1.01
C PRO A 69 1.29 -0.40 0.14
N THR A 70 2.01 -1.42 -0.23
CA THR A 70 2.94 -1.29 -1.29
C THR A 70 1.95 -1.09 -2.40
N ILE A 71 1.48 0.19 -2.53
CA ILE A 71 1.19 0.61 -3.87
C ILE A 71 2.50 0.23 -4.50
N SER A 72 2.48 -0.99 -5.04
CA SER A 72 3.61 -1.50 -5.75
C SER A 72 3.68 -0.56 -6.92
N TYR A 73 4.46 0.50 -6.79
CA TYR A 73 4.85 1.37 -7.89
C TYR A 73 5.64 0.56 -8.94
N ALA A 74 5.54 -0.78 -8.84
CA ALA A 74 6.15 -1.73 -9.75
C ALA A 74 5.77 -1.50 -11.22
N LYS A 75 4.84 -0.58 -11.49
CA LYS A 75 4.48 -0.18 -12.86
C LYS A 75 4.33 1.32 -13.07
N GLY A 76 4.82 2.19 -12.16
CA GLY A 76 4.83 3.62 -12.41
C GLY A 76 4.17 4.46 -11.32
N LEU A 77 4.39 5.74 -11.36
CA LEU A 77 3.74 6.72 -10.51
C LEU A 77 2.24 6.78 -10.81
N PRO A 78 1.37 7.13 -9.84
CA PRO A 78 -0.06 7.19 -10.07
C PRO A 78 -0.50 8.39 -10.91
N PHE A 79 0.43 9.15 -11.43
CA PHE A 79 0.22 10.35 -12.25
C PHE A 79 1.16 10.39 -13.44
N SER A 80 0.79 11.14 -14.45
CA SER A 80 1.65 11.44 -15.58
C SER A 80 1.50 12.88 -16.09
N PHE A 81 2.44 13.30 -16.89
CA PHE A 81 2.42 14.57 -17.61
C PHE A 81 3.35 14.51 -18.82
N VAL A 82 3.20 15.46 -19.72
CA VAL A 82 4.14 15.70 -20.81
C VAL A 82 4.89 17.00 -20.51
N TYR A 83 6.19 17.00 -20.67
CA TYR A 83 7.04 18.15 -20.46
C TYR A 83 8.04 18.29 -21.61
N ASN A 84 8.02 19.44 -22.25
CA ASN A 84 8.79 19.68 -23.46
C ASN A 84 8.59 18.60 -24.54
N GLY A 85 7.34 18.19 -24.73
CA GLY A 85 6.93 17.16 -25.69
C GLY A 85 7.31 15.72 -25.32
N ARG A 86 7.90 15.47 -24.15
CA ARG A 86 8.31 14.13 -23.70
C ARG A 86 7.47 13.65 -22.51
N PRO A 87 7.09 12.37 -22.47
CA PRO A 87 6.32 11.85 -21.35
C PRO A 87 7.14 11.76 -20.05
N SER A 88 6.48 11.99 -18.93
CA SER A 88 7.09 11.95 -17.59
C SER A 88 7.75 10.61 -17.27
N THR A 89 7.23 9.51 -17.81
CA THR A 89 7.79 8.15 -17.64
C THR A 89 9.21 8.01 -18.21
N GLU A 90 9.56 8.80 -19.20
CA GLU A 90 10.91 8.85 -19.77
C GLU A 90 11.83 9.83 -19.06
N LEU A 91 11.25 10.88 -18.48
CA LEU A 91 12.00 11.99 -17.89
C LEU A 91 12.37 11.72 -16.42
N LEU A 92 11.39 11.33 -15.61
CA LEU A 92 11.56 11.19 -14.17
C LEU A 92 12.67 10.23 -13.72
N PRO A 93 12.98 9.13 -14.44
CA PRO A 93 14.12 8.28 -14.09
C PRO A 93 15.48 8.99 -14.16
N GLY A 94 15.59 10.03 -14.95
CA GLY A 94 16.81 10.86 -15.10
C GLY A 94 16.85 12.09 -14.22
N TRP A 95 15.78 12.38 -13.49
CA TRP A 95 15.70 13.56 -12.60
C TRP A 95 16.23 13.25 -11.21
N THR A 96 16.68 14.27 -10.50
CA THR A 96 17.00 14.13 -9.08
C THR A 96 15.73 13.84 -8.29
N SER A 97 15.74 12.79 -7.48
CA SER A 97 14.56 12.42 -6.69
C SER A 97 14.85 12.38 -5.20
N LYS A 98 13.84 12.72 -4.41
CA LYS A 98 13.85 12.62 -2.95
C LYS A 98 12.52 12.06 -2.48
N ILE A 99 12.59 11.19 -1.48
CA ILE A 99 11.42 10.66 -0.78
C ILE A 99 11.53 11.10 0.67
N ASP A 100 10.46 11.70 1.19
CA ASP A 100 10.32 12.07 2.58
C ASP A 100 9.03 11.46 3.14
N ARG A 101 9.10 10.91 4.35
CA ARG A 101 7.96 10.27 4.98
C ARG A 101 7.79 10.81 6.40
N GLN A 102 6.56 11.20 6.71
CA GLN A 102 6.20 11.78 8.01
C GLN A 102 4.92 11.14 8.53
N LEU A 103 4.96 10.65 9.77
CA LEU A 103 3.77 10.30 10.50
C LEU A 103 3.10 11.60 10.97
N LEU A 104 1.88 11.89 10.51
CA LEU A 104 1.14 13.09 10.89
C LEU A 104 0.42 12.90 12.22
N ASP A 105 -0.15 11.70 12.40
CA ASP A 105 -0.83 11.26 13.63
C ASP A 105 -0.92 9.72 13.64
N GLU A 106 -1.65 9.17 14.59
CA GLU A 106 -1.81 7.70 14.75
C GLU A 106 -2.35 6.98 13.51
N ASN A 107 -3.14 7.68 12.69
CA ASN A 107 -3.86 7.10 11.57
C ASN A 107 -3.35 7.57 10.19
N ARG A 108 -2.54 8.63 10.11
CA ARG A 108 -2.16 9.23 8.82
C ARG A 108 -0.66 9.32 8.64
N THR A 109 -0.20 8.80 7.53
CA THR A 109 1.19 8.95 7.10
C THR A 109 1.24 9.75 5.80
N GLN A 110 2.07 10.79 5.78
CA GLN A 110 2.36 11.55 4.58
C GLN A 110 3.66 11.06 3.96
N THR A 111 3.62 10.76 2.66
CA THR A 111 4.81 10.48 1.86
C THR A 111 4.92 11.55 0.77
N THR A 112 6.04 12.23 0.72
CA THR A 112 6.32 13.25 -0.30
C THR A 112 7.39 12.73 -1.24
N LEU A 113 7.03 12.62 -2.53
CA LEU A 113 7.96 12.33 -3.62
C LEU A 113 8.28 13.64 -4.32
N THR A 114 9.54 13.98 -4.41
CA THR A 114 10.00 15.19 -5.10
C THR A 114 10.94 14.80 -6.23
N TYR A 115 10.68 15.29 -7.42
CA TYR A 115 11.52 15.15 -8.60
C TYR A 115 11.93 16.53 -9.06
N THR A 116 13.18 16.73 -9.41
CA THR A 116 13.69 18.01 -9.92
C THR A 116 14.45 17.79 -11.21
N ASP A 117 14.01 18.48 -12.25
CA ASP A 117 14.73 18.53 -13.52
C ASP A 117 16.05 19.28 -13.34
N PRO A 118 17.21 18.63 -13.51
CA PRO A 118 18.49 19.30 -13.34
C PRO A 118 18.77 20.35 -14.42
N ALA A 119 18.08 20.30 -15.53
CA ALA A 119 18.31 21.23 -16.66
C ALA A 119 17.53 22.54 -16.50
N THR A 120 16.30 22.50 -16.01
CA THR A 120 15.41 23.66 -15.98
C THR A 120 15.03 24.11 -14.56
N GLY A 121 15.21 23.22 -13.57
CA GLY A 121 14.76 23.45 -12.21
C GLY A 121 13.24 23.25 -12.02
N LEU A 122 12.54 22.62 -12.95
CA LEU A 122 11.16 22.21 -12.68
C LEU A 122 11.14 21.19 -11.54
N GLU A 123 10.46 21.52 -10.47
CA GLU A 123 10.17 20.63 -9.35
C GLU A 123 8.76 20.07 -9.50
N VAL A 124 8.64 18.73 -9.45
CA VAL A 124 7.37 18.01 -9.39
C VAL A 124 7.30 17.30 -8.05
N ARG A 125 6.32 17.67 -7.25
CA ARG A 125 6.14 17.12 -5.92
C ARG A 125 4.77 16.44 -5.81
N CYS A 126 4.78 15.16 -5.50
CA CYS A 126 3.58 14.38 -5.19
C CYS A 126 3.52 14.16 -3.67
N VAL A 127 2.48 14.69 -3.05
CA VAL A 127 2.21 14.50 -1.62
C VAL A 127 1.10 13.48 -1.49
N LEU A 128 1.44 12.30 -0.94
CA LEU A 128 0.51 11.21 -0.70
C LEU A 128 0.14 11.17 0.77
N LEU A 129 -1.13 10.96 1.06
CA LEU A 129 -1.65 10.62 2.39
C LEU A 129 -2.19 9.19 2.37
N THR A 130 -1.71 8.36 3.29
CA THR A 130 -2.24 7.03 3.54
C THR A 130 -2.90 7.00 4.90
N TYR A 131 -4.00 6.24 5.00
CA TYR A 131 -4.79 6.10 6.22
C TYR A 131 -4.66 4.68 6.75
N ARG A 132 -4.47 4.57 8.06
CA ARG A 132 -4.30 3.27 8.73
C ARG A 132 -5.63 2.57 8.97
N ASP A 133 -6.67 3.32 9.27
CA ASP A 133 -8.02 2.86 9.59
C ASP A 133 -8.88 2.56 8.36
N PHE A 134 -8.47 3.07 7.17
CA PHE A 134 -9.15 2.82 5.91
C PHE A 134 -8.15 2.52 4.78
N PRO A 135 -8.44 1.57 3.89
CA PRO A 135 -7.60 1.26 2.74
C PRO A 135 -7.73 2.36 1.66
N THR A 136 -7.43 3.57 2.04
CA THR A 136 -7.56 4.77 1.21
C THR A 136 -6.22 5.47 1.09
N VAL A 137 -5.95 5.98 -0.09
CA VAL A 137 -4.84 6.87 -0.38
C VAL A 137 -5.36 8.06 -1.17
N GLU A 138 -4.88 9.23 -0.82
CA GLU A 138 -5.09 10.44 -1.61
C GLU A 138 -3.74 11.07 -1.93
N TRP A 139 -3.67 11.81 -3.02
CA TRP A 139 -2.47 12.56 -3.37
C TRP A 139 -2.78 13.85 -4.10
N THR A 140 -1.84 14.79 -3.97
CA THR A 140 -1.84 16.06 -4.68
C THR A 140 -0.50 16.25 -5.37
N ILE A 141 -0.54 16.73 -6.61
CA ILE A 141 0.66 17.00 -7.40
C ILE A 141 0.87 18.51 -7.50
N TYR A 142 2.07 18.92 -7.22
CA TYR A 142 2.51 20.30 -7.31
C TYR A 142 3.61 20.43 -8.34
N PHE A 143 3.53 21.46 -9.16
CA PHE A 143 4.58 21.86 -10.09
C PHE A 143 5.11 23.21 -9.68
N LYS A 144 6.42 23.35 -9.56
CA LYS A 144 7.06 24.58 -9.17
C LYS A 144 8.30 24.81 -10.02
N ASN A 145 8.42 25.99 -10.60
CA ASN A 145 9.67 26.42 -11.20
C ASN A 145 10.61 26.91 -10.08
N THR A 146 11.71 26.20 -9.87
CA THR A 146 12.78 26.58 -8.92
C THR A 146 14.00 27.14 -9.63
N GLY A 147 13.98 27.14 -10.98
CA GLY A 147 15.01 27.77 -11.81
C GLY A 147 14.87 29.28 -11.92
N SER A 148 15.79 29.87 -12.66
CA SER A 148 15.83 31.34 -12.89
C SER A 148 15.22 31.76 -14.24
N ALA A 149 14.84 30.80 -15.09
CA ALA A 149 14.23 31.02 -16.39
C ALA A 149 12.87 30.34 -16.47
N ASP A 150 12.08 30.71 -17.46
CA ASP A 150 10.81 30.03 -17.73
C ASP A 150 11.06 28.56 -18.08
N THR A 151 10.19 27.70 -17.56
CA THR A 151 10.22 26.27 -17.90
C THR A 151 9.54 26.02 -19.25
N PRO A 152 9.92 24.95 -19.97
CA PRO A 152 9.11 24.43 -21.07
C PRO A 152 7.66 24.18 -20.66
N ILE A 153 6.80 24.00 -21.66
CA ILE A 153 5.36 23.81 -21.45
C ILE A 153 5.09 22.46 -20.81
N LEU A 154 4.24 22.47 -19.77
CA LEU A 154 3.61 21.30 -19.17
C LEU A 154 2.28 21.04 -19.88
N GLU A 155 2.07 19.81 -20.33
CA GLU A 155 0.90 19.40 -21.08
C GLU A 155 0.36 18.07 -20.51
N LYS A 156 -0.90 17.79 -20.79
CA LYS A 156 -1.56 16.50 -20.51
C LYS A 156 -1.31 16.03 -19.08
N ILE A 157 -1.46 16.92 -18.11
CA ILE A 157 -1.31 16.57 -16.71
C ILE A 157 -2.48 15.68 -16.31
N GLN A 158 -2.16 14.44 -15.92
CA GLN A 158 -3.11 13.46 -15.40
C GLN A 158 -2.78 13.20 -13.95
N ALA A 159 -3.62 13.67 -13.05
CA ALA A 159 -3.44 13.48 -11.62
C ALA A 159 -3.67 12.00 -11.21
N LEU A 160 -4.44 11.28 -12.01
CA LEU A 160 -4.66 9.84 -11.88
C LEU A 160 -4.36 9.18 -13.23
N ASP A 161 -3.23 8.48 -13.29
CA ASP A 161 -2.80 7.69 -14.45
C ASP A 161 -2.25 6.35 -13.96
N THR A 162 -3.16 5.46 -13.61
CA THR A 162 -2.82 4.14 -13.10
C THR A 162 -3.83 3.10 -13.57
N ALA A 163 -3.36 1.86 -13.70
CA ALA A 163 -4.22 0.74 -14.02
C ALA A 163 -4.68 0.07 -12.71
N PHE A 164 -5.97 0.00 -12.49
CA PHE A 164 -6.55 -0.83 -11.44
C PHE A 164 -6.74 -2.24 -11.97
N GLN A 165 -6.09 -3.21 -11.35
CA GLN A 165 -6.36 -4.61 -11.64
C GLN A 165 -7.59 -5.03 -10.84
N ARG A 166 -8.64 -5.39 -11.55
CA ARG A 166 -9.73 -6.14 -10.95
C ARG A 166 -9.29 -7.60 -10.92
N TYR A 167 -9.12 -8.14 -9.73
CA TYR A 167 -9.02 -9.59 -9.59
C TYR A 167 -10.41 -10.15 -9.94
N VAL A 168 -10.54 -10.71 -11.13
CA VAL A 168 -11.65 -11.60 -11.45
C VAL A 168 -11.13 -12.96 -11.02
N TYR A 169 -11.67 -13.46 -9.95
CA TYR A 169 -11.46 -14.84 -9.56
C TYR A 169 -12.37 -15.66 -10.50
N ASP A 170 -11.76 -16.42 -11.40
CA ASP A 170 -12.46 -17.46 -12.19
C ASP A 170 -12.73 -18.66 -11.32
#